data_28cebbdfbf4f848e7bef22d7e0cb0098
#
_entry.id   28cebbdfbf4f848e7bef22d7e0cb0098
#
_cell.length_a   1.000
_cell.length_b   1.000
_cell.length_c   1.000
_cell.angle_alpha   90.00
_cell.angle_beta   90.00
_cell.angle_gamma   90.00
#
_symmetry.space_group_name_H-M   'P 1'
#
loop_
_entity.id
_entity.type
_entity.pdbx_description
1 polymer ?
#
loop_
_entity_poly.entity_id
_entity_poly.type
_entity_poly.pdbx_seq_one_letter_code
_entity_poly.pdbx_strand_id
1 'polypeptide(L)' 'KISHALLKIGYSYAELGNIADAKKILKEVIRQYPDTTVSRLANERLRKIK' A
#
# COMPACT_ATOMS: atom_id res chain seq x y z
N LYS A 1 -4.22 -8.53 11.06
CA LYS A 1 -4.53 -7.21 11.55
C LYS A 1 -4.93 -6.31 10.41
N ILE A 2 -5.60 -5.22 10.76
CA ILE A 2 -6.19 -4.36 9.74
C ILE A 2 -5.13 -3.75 8.82
N SER A 3 -4.00 -3.36 9.38
CA SER A 3 -2.96 -2.73 8.56
C SER A 3 -2.41 -3.69 7.51
N HIS A 4 -2.23 -4.96 7.85
CA HIS A 4 -1.76 -5.95 6.89
C HIS A 4 -2.82 -6.23 5.83
N ALA A 5 -4.08 -6.28 6.24
CA ALA A 5 -5.17 -6.50 5.29
C ALA A 5 -5.23 -5.36 4.27
N LEU A 6 -5.08 -4.14 4.74
CA LEU A 6 -5.12 -2.97 3.86
C LEU A 6 -3.93 -2.99 2.89
N LEU A 7 -2.76 -3.38 3.39
CA LEU A 7 -1.58 -3.50 2.55
C LEU A 7 -1.80 -4.53 1.43
N LYS A 8 -2.38 -5.66 1.79
CA LYS A 8 -2.65 -6.71 0.80
C LYS A 8 -3.64 -6.24 -0.26
N ILE A 9 -4.62 -5.46 0.13
CA ILE A 9 -5.57 -4.91 -0.82
C ILE A 9 -4.86 -4.03 -1.83
N GLY A 10 -3.94 -3.19 -1.34
CA GLY A 10 -3.13 -2.37 -2.24
C GLY A 10 -2.32 -3.19 -3.22
N TYR A 11 -1.71 -4.26 -2.73
CA TYR A 11 -0.95 -5.16 -3.60
C TYR A 11 -1.86 -5.79 -4.66
N SER A 12 -3.05 -6.20 -4.26
CA SER A 12 -3.99 -6.82 -5.20
C SER A 12 -4.36 -5.87 -6.32
N TYR A 13 -4.64 -4.61 -5.99
CA TYR A 13 -4.97 -3.62 -7.01
C TYR A 13 -3.80 -3.41 -7.96
N ALA A 14 -2.58 -3.38 -7.41
CA ALA A 14 -1.40 -3.20 -8.25
C ALA A 14 -1.26 -4.34 -9.24
N GLU A 15 -1.51 -5.57 -8.78
CA GLU A 15 -1.40 -6.74 -9.65
C GLU A 15 -2.47 -6.76 -10.72
N LEU A 16 -3.64 -6.22 -10.42
CA LEU A 16 -4.72 -6.13 -11.38
C LEU A 16 -4.51 -5.01 -12.40
N GLY A 17 -3.51 -4.19 -12.19
CA GLY A 17 -3.25 -3.07 -13.08
C GLY A 17 -3.94 -1.78 -12.68
N ASN A 18 -4.68 -1.80 -11.56
CA ASN A 18 -5.34 -0.60 -11.04
C ASN A 18 -4.34 0.22 -10.24
N ILE A 19 -3.40 0.83 -10.94
CA ILE A 19 -2.28 1.52 -10.30
C ILE A 19 -2.76 2.71 -9.47
N ALA A 20 -3.70 3.47 -9.97
CA ALA A 20 -4.20 4.64 -9.23
C ALA A 20 -4.81 4.22 -7.89
N ASP A 21 -5.62 3.17 -7.92
CA ASP A 21 -6.25 2.67 -6.69
C ASP A 21 -5.21 2.07 -5.75
N ALA A 22 -4.23 1.35 -6.30
CA ALA A 22 -3.16 0.78 -5.50
C ALA A 22 -2.39 1.87 -4.76
N LYS A 23 -2.03 2.93 -5.47
CA LYS A 23 -1.31 4.04 -4.86
C LYS A 23 -2.14 4.68 -3.75
N LYS A 24 -3.42 4.85 -3.99
CA LYS A 24 -4.31 5.45 -3.01
C LYS A 24 -4.31 4.66 -1.72
N ILE A 25 -4.45 3.34 -1.84
CA ILE A 25 -4.52 2.48 -0.66
C ILE A 25 -3.18 2.42 0.05
N LEU A 26 -2.08 2.34 -0.70
CA LEU A 26 -0.76 2.29 -0.09
C LEU A 26 -0.46 3.59 0.67
N LYS A 27 -0.84 4.72 0.11
CA LYS A 27 -0.67 6.00 0.79
C LYS A 27 -1.51 6.07 2.05
N GLU A 28 -2.70 5.48 2.01
CA GLU A 28 -3.56 5.45 3.18
C GLU A 28 -2.93 4.64 4.30
N VAL A 29 -2.29 3.52 3.96
CA VAL A 29 -1.57 2.72 4.95
C VAL A 29 -0.50 3.56 5.64
N ILE A 30 0.28 4.29 4.86
CA ILE A 30 1.34 5.12 5.41
C ILE A 30 0.76 6.20 6.31
N ARG A 31 -0.34 6.80 5.89
CA ARG A 31 -0.97 7.88 6.65
C ARG A 31 -1.52 7.40 7.99
N GLN A 32 -2.17 6.24 7.98
CA GLN A 32 -2.84 5.74 9.18
C GLN A 32 -1.89 4.99 10.11
N TYR A 33 -0.86 4.39 9.58
CA TYR A 33 0.06 3.56 10.38
C TYR A 33 1.50 3.98 10.14
N PRO A 34 1.85 5.25 10.44
CA PRO A 34 3.22 5.71 10.23
C PRO A 34 4.18 4.99 11.17
N ASP A 35 5.43 4.91 10.76
CA ASP A 35 6.50 4.33 11.57
C ASP A 35 6.28 2.85 11.90
N THR A 36 5.61 2.15 11.00
CA THR A 36 5.41 0.70 11.14
C THR A 36 6.09 -0.03 10.00
N THR A 37 6.28 -1.34 10.18
CA THR A 37 6.82 -2.17 9.11
C THR A 37 5.89 -2.10 7.90
N VAL A 38 4.59 -2.06 8.16
CA VAL A 38 3.60 -2.02 7.09
C VAL A 38 3.76 -0.76 6.25
N SER A 39 3.98 0.39 6.90
CA SER A 39 4.16 1.64 6.16
C SER A 39 5.43 1.60 5.32
N ARG A 40 6.46 0.95 5.82
CA ARG A 40 7.71 0.83 5.06
C ARG A 40 7.50 -0.04 3.83
N LEU A 41 6.78 -1.13 3.97
CA LEU A 41 6.47 -2.00 2.84
C LEU A 41 5.61 -1.26 1.81
N ALA A 42 4.63 -0.49 2.29
CA ALA A 42 3.79 0.29 1.40
C ALA A 42 4.60 1.32 0.63
N ASN A 43 5.51 1.99 1.32
CA ASN A 43 6.35 3.00 0.70
C ASN A 43 7.24 2.37 -0.38
N GLU A 44 7.81 1.21 -0.08
CA GLU A 44 8.65 0.52 -1.05
C GLU A 44 7.86 0.15 -2.30
N ARG A 45 6.64 -0.35 -2.09
CA ARG A 45 5.81 -0.72 -3.23
C ARG A 45 5.45 0.50 -4.07
N LEU A 46 5.18 1.63 -3.41
CA LEU A 46 4.88 2.87 -4.12
C LEU A 46 6.03 3.30 -5.02
N ARG A 47 7.25 3.08 -4.57
CA ARG A 47 8.41 3.46 -5.36
C ARG A 47 8.57 2.59 -6.60
N LYS A 48 8.09 1.36 -6.55
CA LYS A 48 8.17 0.44 -7.67
C LYS A 48 7.02 0.59 -8.65
N ILE A 49 5.93 1.17 -8.23
CA ILE A 49 4.78 1.43 -9.08
C ILE A 49 5.02 2.72 -9.84
N LYS A 50 4.77 2.70 -11.13
CA LYS A 50 4.95 3.89 -11.96
C LYS A 50 3.65 4.61 -12.31
#